data_ae052cb0d31af8c6a9ec4a01157813c4
#
_entry.id   ae052cb0d31af8c6a9ec4a01157813c4
#
_cell.length_a   1.000
_cell.length_b   1.000
_cell.length_c   1.000
_cell.angle_alpha   90.00
_cell.angle_beta   90.00
_cell.angle_gamma   90.00
#
_symmetry.space_group_name_H-M   'P 1'
#
loop_
_entity.id
_entity.type
_entity.pdbx_description
1 polymer ?
#
loop_
_entity_poly.entity_id
_entity_poly.type
_entity_poly.pdbx_seq_one_letter_code
_entity_poly.pdbx_strand_id
1 'polypeptide(L)'
;MTKNKLAVFDWNGTLLADTRMAWIASNKCLALYGVGPITFKHQLETFDFPIIHYYKNNGCSVDKVLETKDQANEIFQSNYDTLAANARTRRGARELLDWLTKNNVDCIILSNYLTDKIEHHLERLKIRHYFSYISANNCDGTSILNSTNKLERLSTFMTKRGYHPDNAFVIGDSKEEPELGRHLGITSIGITGGCINERRLRAANPNHVISALPQTIQVLKDKWAL
;
A
#
# COMPACT_ATOMS: atom_id res chain seq x y z
N MET A 1 20.45 -20.56 -4.98
CA MET A 1 20.20 -19.81 -6.23
C MET A 1 19.67 -18.44 -5.86
N THR A 2 20.27 -17.37 -6.34
CA THR A 2 19.78 -16.01 -6.15
C THR A 2 18.45 -15.85 -6.90
N LYS A 3 17.41 -15.41 -6.21
CA LYS A 3 16.15 -15.05 -6.84
C LYS A 3 16.38 -13.84 -7.72
N ASN A 4 16.04 -13.90 -8.98
CA ASN A 4 16.22 -12.82 -9.95
C ASN A 4 14.91 -12.12 -10.35
N LYS A 5 13.76 -12.61 -9.83
CA LYS A 5 12.44 -12.02 -10.01
C LYS A 5 11.98 -11.38 -8.69
N LEU A 6 11.34 -10.21 -8.77
CA LEU A 6 10.93 -9.42 -7.62
C LEU A 6 9.43 -9.10 -7.67
N ALA A 7 8.73 -9.41 -6.60
CA ALA A 7 7.37 -9.01 -6.31
C ALA A 7 7.35 -7.95 -5.20
N VAL A 8 6.87 -6.75 -5.52
CA VAL A 8 6.74 -5.64 -4.58
C VAL A 8 5.27 -5.45 -4.24
N PHE A 9 4.93 -5.60 -2.98
CA PHE A 9 3.56 -5.46 -2.48
C PHE A 9 3.41 -4.20 -1.64
N ASP A 10 2.41 -3.39 -1.96
CA ASP A 10 1.87 -2.49 -0.97
C ASP A 10 1.13 -3.29 0.12
N TRP A 11 0.92 -2.68 1.29
CA TRP A 11 0.37 -3.37 2.45
C TRP A 11 -1.12 -3.11 2.66
N ASN A 12 -1.48 -1.87 3.07
CA ASN A 12 -2.84 -1.50 3.42
C ASN A 12 -3.74 -1.48 2.18
N GLY A 13 -4.94 -2.08 2.27
CA GLY A 13 -5.84 -2.17 1.12
C GLY A 13 -5.39 -3.14 0.01
N THR A 14 -4.13 -3.59 0.02
CA THR A 14 -3.53 -4.48 -0.98
C THR A 14 -3.36 -5.90 -0.49
N LEU A 15 -2.52 -6.14 0.50
CA LEU A 15 -2.40 -7.44 1.17
C LEU A 15 -3.32 -7.56 2.38
N LEU A 16 -3.45 -6.49 3.16
CA LEU A 16 -4.37 -6.40 4.30
C LEU A 16 -5.73 -5.88 3.84
N ALA A 17 -6.80 -6.52 4.29
CA ALA A 17 -8.18 -6.13 3.98
C ALA A 17 -8.70 -5.15 5.05
N ASP A 18 -8.18 -3.92 5.06
CA ASP A 18 -8.38 -2.93 6.11
C ASP A 18 -8.99 -1.59 5.67
N THR A 19 -9.31 -1.42 4.41
CA THR A 19 -9.77 -0.14 3.82
C THR A 19 -10.93 0.50 4.59
N ARG A 20 -11.92 -0.30 5.05
CA ARG A 20 -13.04 0.22 5.85
C ARG A 20 -12.61 0.65 7.24
N MET A 21 -11.64 -0.02 7.83
CA MET A 21 -11.07 0.30 9.14
C MET A 21 -10.31 1.63 9.07
N ALA A 22 -9.50 1.80 8.02
CA ALA A 22 -8.82 3.06 7.73
C ALA A 22 -9.80 4.22 7.52
N TRP A 23 -10.91 4.00 6.78
CA TRP A 23 -11.96 5.00 6.63
C TRP A 23 -12.59 5.43 7.96
N ILE A 24 -12.92 4.48 8.84
CA ILE A 24 -13.49 4.79 10.16
C ILE A 24 -12.50 5.60 11.00
N ALA A 25 -11.22 5.20 11.04
CA ALA A 25 -10.18 5.93 11.74
C ALA A 25 -9.94 7.33 11.15
N SER A 26 -9.94 7.46 9.81
CA SER A 26 -9.80 8.74 9.12
C SER A 26 -10.93 9.73 9.46
N ASN A 27 -12.16 9.25 9.62
CA ASN A 27 -13.28 10.10 10.07
C ASN A 27 -13.05 10.70 11.47
N LYS A 28 -12.35 9.98 12.36
CA LYS A 28 -11.96 10.54 13.67
C LYS A 28 -10.94 11.66 13.53
N CYS A 29 -10.01 11.52 12.58
CA CYS A 29 -9.04 12.59 12.29
C CYS A 29 -9.71 13.81 11.62
N LEU A 30 -10.63 13.61 10.69
CA LEU A 30 -11.37 14.71 10.04
C LEU A 30 -12.18 15.53 11.04
N ALA A 31 -12.75 14.89 12.07
CA ALA A 31 -13.46 15.56 13.14
C ALA A 31 -12.60 16.56 13.92
N LEU A 32 -11.29 16.33 14.05
CA LEU A 32 -10.35 17.28 14.65
C LEU A 32 -10.33 18.63 13.92
N TYR A 33 -10.64 18.62 12.63
CA TYR A 33 -10.66 19.80 11.75
C TYR A 33 -12.05 20.36 11.53
N GLY A 34 -13.07 19.86 12.26
CA GLY A 34 -14.46 20.29 12.11
C GLY A 34 -15.16 19.74 10.86
N VAL A 35 -14.53 18.75 10.20
CA VAL A 35 -15.15 18.05 9.08
C VAL A 35 -16.00 16.90 9.64
N GLY A 36 -17.30 16.90 9.28
CA GLY A 36 -18.21 15.84 9.68
C GLY A 36 -17.84 14.48 9.05
N PRO A 37 -18.47 13.38 9.52
CA PRO A 37 -18.16 12.07 8.97
C PRO A 37 -18.52 12.02 7.49
N ILE A 38 -17.52 11.63 6.69
CA ILE A 38 -17.68 11.42 5.24
C ILE A 38 -18.12 9.97 4.96
N THR A 39 -18.86 9.78 3.88
CA THR A 39 -19.25 8.43 3.43
C THR A 39 -18.04 7.66 2.92
N PHE A 40 -18.12 6.32 2.93
CA PHE A 40 -17.06 5.48 2.35
C PHE A 40 -16.82 5.77 0.86
N LYS A 41 -17.89 6.06 0.11
CA LYS A 41 -17.77 6.49 -1.30
C LYS A 41 -16.95 7.76 -1.42
N HIS A 42 -17.21 8.76 -0.60
CA HIS A 42 -16.48 10.03 -0.60
C HIS A 42 -15.01 9.83 -0.19
N GLN A 43 -14.73 8.95 0.79
CA GLN A 43 -13.37 8.53 1.14
C GLN A 43 -12.59 8.06 -0.10
N LEU A 44 -13.17 7.12 -0.87
CA LEU A 44 -12.53 6.57 -2.07
C LEU A 44 -12.35 7.61 -3.20
N GLU A 45 -13.14 8.67 -3.19
CA GLU A 45 -13.04 9.77 -4.15
C GLU A 45 -11.99 10.82 -3.76
N THR A 46 -11.72 11.00 -2.47
CA THR A 46 -10.87 12.08 -1.95
C THR A 46 -9.53 11.60 -1.40
N PHE A 47 -9.40 10.32 -1.04
CA PHE A 47 -8.15 9.78 -0.49
C PHE A 47 -6.99 9.94 -1.47
N ASP A 48 -5.84 10.43 -0.97
CA ASP A 48 -4.65 10.64 -1.79
C ASP A 48 -3.37 10.62 -0.94
N PHE A 49 -2.25 10.35 -1.60
CA PHE A 49 -0.91 10.50 -1.05
C PHE A 49 -0.13 11.62 -1.77
N PRO A 50 0.74 12.36 -1.05
CA PRO A 50 0.91 12.39 0.43
C PRO A 50 -0.40 12.71 1.15
N ILE A 51 -0.56 12.22 2.38
CA ILE A 51 -1.83 12.28 3.13
C ILE A 51 -2.36 13.72 3.35
N ILE A 52 -1.50 14.73 3.24
CA ILE A 52 -1.89 16.13 3.28
C ILE A 52 -2.90 16.48 2.18
N HIS A 53 -2.82 15.83 1.02
CA HIS A 53 -3.77 16.03 -0.07
C HIS A 53 -5.17 15.51 0.30
N TYR A 54 -5.24 14.39 1.01
CA TYR A 54 -6.51 13.87 1.52
C TYR A 54 -7.20 14.86 2.44
N TYR A 55 -6.47 15.47 3.39
CA TYR A 55 -7.02 16.49 4.27
C TYR A 55 -7.49 17.72 3.49
N LYS A 56 -6.67 18.20 2.56
CA LYS A 56 -7.02 19.32 1.67
C LYS A 56 -8.27 19.02 0.84
N ASN A 57 -8.38 17.82 0.25
CA ASN A 57 -9.52 17.39 -0.55
C ASN A 57 -10.83 17.32 0.26
N ASN A 58 -10.73 17.21 1.59
CA ASN A 58 -11.85 17.23 2.53
C ASN A 58 -12.06 18.58 3.21
N GLY A 59 -11.44 19.68 2.70
CA GLY A 59 -11.66 21.04 3.18
C GLY A 59 -10.90 21.41 4.46
N CYS A 60 -9.94 20.59 4.91
CA CYS A 60 -9.11 20.92 6.06
C CYS A 60 -8.07 22.00 5.68
N SER A 61 -7.80 22.94 6.61
CA SER A 61 -6.69 23.88 6.47
C SER A 61 -5.36 23.15 6.55
N VAL A 62 -4.52 23.34 5.53
CA VAL A 62 -3.18 22.72 5.47
C VAL A 62 -2.33 23.13 6.66
N ASP A 63 -2.33 24.43 7.01
CA ASP A 63 -1.55 24.94 8.15
C ASP A 63 -1.97 24.25 9.46
N LYS A 64 -3.28 24.18 9.70
CA LYS A 64 -3.81 23.50 10.89
C LYS A 64 -3.45 22.00 10.92
N VAL A 65 -3.47 21.32 9.76
CA VAL A 65 -3.06 19.92 9.68
C VAL A 65 -1.59 19.74 10.01
N LEU A 66 -0.71 20.64 9.53
CA LEU A 66 0.72 20.61 9.83
C LEU A 66 1.01 20.90 11.31
N GLU A 67 0.28 21.85 11.90
CA GLU A 67 0.40 22.20 13.33
C GLU A 67 -0.03 21.06 14.26
N THR A 68 -1.04 20.28 13.89
CA THR A 68 -1.64 19.25 14.74
C THR A 68 -1.34 17.82 14.26
N LYS A 69 -0.33 17.65 13.42
CA LYS A 69 0.02 16.36 12.78
C LYS A 69 0.19 15.20 13.76
N ASP A 70 0.86 15.45 14.89
CA ASP A 70 1.13 14.43 15.89
C ASP A 70 -0.15 13.99 16.60
N GLN A 71 -1.04 14.94 16.92
CA GLN A 71 -2.36 14.65 17.47
C GLN A 71 -3.23 13.87 16.48
N ALA A 72 -3.23 14.26 15.21
CA ALA A 72 -3.97 13.55 14.17
C ALA A 72 -3.44 12.11 13.98
N ASN A 73 -2.11 11.94 14.03
CA ASN A 73 -1.49 10.62 13.96
C ASN A 73 -1.86 9.74 15.16
N GLU A 74 -1.83 10.26 16.37
CA GLU A 74 -2.24 9.55 17.58
C GLU A 74 -3.71 9.12 17.50
N ILE A 75 -4.61 10.04 17.09
CA ILE A 75 -6.03 9.73 16.87
C ILE A 75 -6.20 8.62 15.83
N PHE A 76 -5.47 8.72 14.72
CA PHE A 76 -5.52 7.68 13.68
C PHE A 76 -5.07 6.34 14.22
N GLN A 77 -3.86 6.26 14.77
CA GLN A 77 -3.24 5.01 15.21
C GLN A 77 -4.08 4.31 16.30
N SER A 78 -4.52 5.05 17.32
CA SER A 78 -5.31 4.47 18.43
C SER A 78 -6.63 3.87 17.94
N ASN A 79 -7.32 4.53 17.00
CA ASN A 79 -8.57 4.01 16.45
C ASN A 79 -8.30 2.89 15.43
N TYR A 80 -7.33 3.07 14.54
CA TYR A 80 -7.02 2.10 13.50
C TYR A 80 -6.51 0.78 14.09
N ASP A 81 -5.60 0.81 15.06
CA ASP A 81 -5.05 -0.40 15.68
C ASP A 81 -6.15 -1.28 16.29
N THR A 82 -7.11 -0.65 16.99
CA THR A 82 -8.26 -1.36 17.56
C THR A 82 -9.12 -2.02 16.49
N LEU A 83 -9.42 -1.29 15.42
CA LEU A 83 -10.26 -1.78 14.32
C LEU A 83 -9.55 -2.85 13.50
N ALA A 84 -8.27 -2.65 13.21
CA ALA A 84 -7.48 -3.52 12.37
C ALA A 84 -6.88 -4.74 13.10
N ALA A 85 -7.00 -4.82 14.43
CA ALA A 85 -6.43 -5.92 15.22
C ALA A 85 -6.79 -7.31 14.69
N ASN A 86 -8.00 -7.47 14.14
CA ASN A 86 -8.49 -8.72 13.57
C ASN A 86 -8.59 -8.70 12.03
N ALA A 87 -8.01 -7.70 11.36
CA ALA A 87 -8.02 -7.62 9.91
C ALA A 87 -7.38 -8.87 9.30
N ARG A 88 -7.97 -9.37 8.22
CA ARG A 88 -7.48 -10.54 7.49
C ARG A 88 -6.72 -10.09 6.24
N THR A 89 -5.98 -11.00 5.63
CA THR A 89 -5.47 -10.77 4.28
C THR A 89 -6.63 -10.64 3.29
N ARG A 90 -6.39 -9.92 2.20
CA ARG A 90 -7.29 -9.98 1.06
C ARG A 90 -7.39 -11.40 0.52
N ARG A 91 -8.56 -11.71 -0.06
CA ARG A 91 -8.82 -13.05 -0.61
C ARG A 91 -7.78 -13.40 -1.67
N GLY A 92 -7.24 -14.62 -1.57
CA GLY A 92 -6.25 -15.16 -2.49
C GLY A 92 -4.81 -14.70 -2.23
N ALA A 93 -4.53 -13.94 -1.17
CA ALA A 93 -3.17 -13.52 -0.85
C ALA A 93 -2.22 -14.71 -0.65
N ARG A 94 -2.62 -15.72 0.13
CA ARG A 94 -1.80 -16.92 0.34
C ARG A 94 -1.57 -17.70 -0.95
N GLU A 95 -2.60 -17.87 -1.76
CA GLU A 95 -2.51 -18.56 -3.06
C GLU A 95 -1.46 -17.89 -3.96
N LEU A 96 -1.48 -16.55 -4.05
CA LEU A 96 -0.50 -15.80 -4.81
C LEU A 96 0.92 -15.94 -4.21
N LEU A 97 1.06 -15.80 -2.89
CA LEU A 97 2.35 -15.88 -2.20
C LEU A 97 2.97 -17.29 -2.32
N ASP A 98 2.16 -18.34 -2.19
CA ASP A 98 2.58 -19.72 -2.42
C ASP A 98 3.07 -19.96 -3.84
N TRP A 99 2.31 -19.42 -4.82
CA TRP A 99 2.70 -19.53 -6.23
C TRP A 99 4.02 -18.80 -6.52
N LEU A 100 4.19 -17.57 -6.00
CA LEU A 100 5.43 -16.80 -6.14
C LEU A 100 6.62 -17.54 -5.54
N THR A 101 6.46 -18.11 -4.34
CA THR A 101 7.49 -18.89 -3.68
C THR A 101 7.90 -20.11 -4.50
N LYS A 102 6.94 -20.88 -5.03
CA LYS A 102 7.19 -22.04 -5.91
C LYS A 102 7.93 -21.67 -7.20
N ASN A 103 7.77 -20.45 -7.67
CA ASN A 103 8.44 -19.95 -8.88
C ASN A 103 9.71 -19.11 -8.59
N ASN A 104 10.27 -19.24 -7.37
CA ASN A 104 11.48 -18.54 -6.95
C ASN A 104 11.43 -17.01 -7.11
N VAL A 105 10.26 -16.40 -6.92
CA VAL A 105 10.10 -14.96 -6.90
C VAL A 105 10.39 -14.44 -5.50
N ASP A 106 11.21 -13.41 -5.39
CA ASP A 106 11.43 -12.72 -4.12
C ASP A 106 10.27 -11.78 -3.83
N CYS A 107 9.73 -11.81 -2.63
CA CYS A 107 8.61 -10.97 -2.22
C CYS A 107 9.07 -9.97 -1.16
N ILE A 108 8.73 -8.70 -1.38
CA ILE A 108 8.96 -7.64 -0.40
C ILE A 108 7.68 -6.81 -0.18
N ILE A 109 7.61 -6.16 0.96
CA ILE A 109 6.59 -5.15 1.26
C ILE A 109 7.22 -3.76 1.09
N LEU A 110 6.49 -2.87 0.42
CA LEU A 110 6.83 -1.45 0.27
C LEU A 110 5.63 -0.61 0.69
N SER A 111 5.67 -0.03 1.88
CA SER A 111 4.51 0.65 2.47
C SER A 111 4.87 2.01 3.07
N ASN A 112 3.88 2.88 3.17
CA ASN A 112 3.93 4.11 3.96
C ASN A 112 3.50 3.90 5.43
N TYR A 113 3.09 2.67 5.79
CA TYR A 113 2.72 2.32 7.16
C TYR A 113 3.95 2.04 8.03
N LEU A 114 3.74 1.69 9.30
CA LEU A 114 4.81 1.47 10.28
C LEU A 114 5.35 0.04 10.23
N THR A 115 6.68 -0.10 10.26
CA THR A 115 7.36 -1.41 10.14
C THR A 115 6.94 -2.38 11.23
N ASP A 116 6.92 -1.94 12.49
CA ASP A 116 6.55 -2.76 13.65
C ASP A 116 5.09 -3.26 13.58
N LYS A 117 4.19 -2.42 13.08
CA LYS A 117 2.79 -2.78 12.89
C LYS A 117 2.61 -3.80 11.77
N ILE A 118 3.35 -3.63 10.66
CA ILE A 118 3.35 -4.61 9.57
C ILE A 118 3.87 -5.95 10.06
N GLU A 119 5.01 -5.97 10.76
CA GLU A 119 5.60 -7.19 11.33
C GLU A 119 4.61 -7.90 12.24
N HIS A 120 3.96 -7.18 13.17
CA HIS A 120 2.93 -7.74 14.05
C HIS A 120 1.80 -8.43 13.28
N HIS A 121 1.27 -7.78 12.24
CA HIS A 121 0.23 -8.35 11.40
C HIS A 121 0.72 -9.58 10.61
N LEU A 122 1.92 -9.54 10.06
CA LEU A 122 2.50 -10.65 9.31
C LEU A 122 2.65 -11.91 10.16
N GLU A 123 3.12 -11.76 11.40
CA GLU A 123 3.24 -12.86 12.36
C GLU A 123 1.85 -13.41 12.74
N ARG A 124 0.91 -12.53 13.12
CA ARG A 124 -0.47 -12.91 13.46
C ARG A 124 -1.16 -13.64 12.30
N LEU A 125 -0.95 -13.19 11.08
CA LEU A 125 -1.52 -13.77 9.86
C LEU A 125 -0.73 -15.00 9.38
N LYS A 126 0.42 -15.32 10.00
CA LYS A 126 1.31 -16.44 9.62
C LYS A 126 1.75 -16.36 8.15
N ILE A 127 2.14 -15.17 7.69
CA ILE A 127 2.63 -14.92 6.33
C ILE A 127 3.99 -14.22 6.30
N ARG A 128 4.63 -13.99 7.46
CA ARG A 128 5.93 -13.33 7.55
C ARG A 128 7.01 -14.03 6.71
N HIS A 129 7.00 -15.32 6.69
CA HIS A 129 7.99 -16.16 6.00
C HIS A 129 8.04 -16.01 4.48
N TYR A 130 7.00 -15.43 3.85
CA TYR A 130 7.01 -15.16 2.42
C TYR A 130 7.89 -13.95 2.03
N PHE A 131 8.13 -13.04 2.96
CA PHE A 131 8.77 -11.76 2.66
C PHE A 131 10.21 -11.73 3.12
N SER A 132 11.13 -11.45 2.18
CA SER A 132 12.56 -11.32 2.46
C SER A 132 12.91 -9.94 3.04
N TYR A 133 12.08 -8.93 2.77
CA TYR A 133 12.32 -7.56 3.20
C TYR A 133 11.03 -6.77 3.37
N ILE A 134 11.04 -5.85 4.34
CA ILE A 134 9.98 -4.88 4.56
C ILE A 134 10.59 -3.49 4.49
N SER A 135 10.12 -2.71 3.53
CA SER A 135 10.45 -1.31 3.37
C SER A 135 9.25 -0.47 3.79
N ALA A 136 9.24 -0.01 5.01
CA ALA A 136 8.16 0.77 5.60
C ALA A 136 8.72 1.91 6.45
N ASN A 137 7.86 2.75 7.03
CA ASN A 137 8.30 3.85 7.86
C ASN A 137 8.69 3.36 9.26
N ASN A 138 9.71 3.97 9.84
CA ASN A 138 10.12 3.77 11.23
C ASN A 138 9.61 4.94 12.06
N CYS A 139 8.66 4.67 12.93
CA CYS A 139 8.32 5.39 14.18
C CYS A 139 8.02 6.89 14.21
N ASP A 140 7.94 7.68 13.15
CA ASP A 140 7.45 9.03 13.34
C ASP A 140 6.41 9.48 12.33
N GLY A 141 5.35 10.12 12.82
CA GLY A 141 4.26 10.60 12.00
C GLY A 141 4.64 11.73 11.03
N THR A 142 5.86 12.23 11.08
CA THR A 142 6.33 13.35 10.26
C THR A 142 6.56 12.94 8.81
N SER A 143 7.04 11.72 8.58
CA SER A 143 7.32 11.21 7.23
C SER A 143 6.05 10.91 6.43
N ILE A 144 4.95 10.58 7.10
CA ILE A 144 3.69 10.20 6.45
C ILE A 144 2.98 11.39 5.79
N LEU A 145 3.16 12.61 6.33
CA LEU A 145 2.46 13.79 5.85
C LEU A 145 3.02 14.37 4.55
N ASN A 146 4.33 14.35 4.38
CA ASN A 146 5.00 15.18 3.38
C ASN A 146 5.64 14.42 2.22
N SER A 147 5.96 13.14 2.36
CA SER A 147 6.57 12.39 1.26
C SER A 147 6.29 10.91 1.36
N THR A 148 6.05 10.33 0.21
CA THR A 148 6.23 8.92 0.00
C THR A 148 7.57 8.76 -0.69
N ASN A 149 8.61 8.42 0.02
CA ASN A 149 9.89 8.09 -0.60
C ASN A 149 9.94 6.63 -1.09
N LYS A 150 8.79 6.04 -1.39
CA LYS A 150 8.67 4.68 -1.93
C LYS A 150 9.56 4.49 -3.16
N LEU A 151 9.63 5.50 -4.04
CA LEU A 151 10.44 5.45 -5.25
C LEU A 151 11.94 5.29 -4.93
N GLU A 152 12.47 6.14 -4.07
CA GLU A 152 13.88 6.11 -3.67
C GLU A 152 14.22 4.79 -2.95
N ARG A 153 13.37 4.36 -2.01
CA ARG A 153 13.55 3.12 -1.27
C ARG A 153 13.58 1.90 -2.19
N LEU A 154 12.64 1.82 -3.15
CA LEU A 154 12.57 0.70 -4.09
C LEU A 154 13.72 0.75 -5.09
N SER A 155 14.05 1.91 -5.65
CA SER A 155 15.19 2.08 -6.55
C SER A 155 16.50 1.63 -5.90
N THR A 156 16.75 2.11 -4.67
CA THR A 156 17.93 1.71 -3.90
C THR A 156 17.97 0.21 -3.62
N PHE A 157 16.83 -0.38 -3.24
CA PHE A 157 16.74 -1.82 -2.98
C PHE A 157 17.04 -2.65 -4.24
N MET A 158 16.41 -2.30 -5.36
CA MET A 158 16.59 -3.01 -6.63
C MET A 158 18.04 -2.93 -7.09
N THR A 159 18.65 -1.74 -7.05
CA THR A 159 20.06 -1.53 -7.43
C THR A 159 21.02 -2.34 -6.56
N LYS A 160 20.86 -2.26 -5.24
CA LYS A 160 21.73 -3.00 -4.29
C LYS A 160 21.63 -4.51 -4.41
N ARG A 161 20.46 -5.02 -4.82
CA ARG A 161 20.20 -6.45 -4.96
C ARG A 161 20.36 -6.97 -6.39
N GLY A 162 20.58 -6.08 -7.36
CA GLY A 162 20.77 -6.43 -8.76
C GLY A 162 19.50 -6.90 -9.48
N TYR A 163 18.30 -6.40 -9.06
CA TYR A 163 17.07 -6.72 -9.76
C TYR A 163 16.94 -5.92 -11.05
N HIS A 164 16.67 -6.62 -12.15
CA HIS A 164 16.37 -5.98 -13.43
C HIS A 164 14.88 -5.58 -13.50
N PRO A 165 14.54 -4.40 -14.05
CA PRO A 165 13.15 -3.94 -14.14
C PRO A 165 12.21 -4.93 -14.82
N ASP A 166 12.63 -5.61 -15.89
CA ASP A 166 11.81 -6.60 -16.61
C ASP A 166 11.41 -7.78 -15.72
N ASN A 167 12.18 -8.06 -14.70
CA ASN A 167 11.97 -9.16 -13.75
C ASN A 167 11.25 -8.70 -12.45
N ALA A 168 10.74 -7.48 -12.43
CA ALA A 168 10.05 -6.94 -11.27
C ALA A 168 8.62 -6.51 -11.59
N PHE A 169 7.76 -6.55 -10.58
CA PHE A 169 6.46 -5.91 -10.61
C PHE A 169 6.13 -5.30 -9.25
N VAL A 170 5.23 -4.31 -9.28
CA VAL A 170 4.64 -3.72 -8.08
C VAL A 170 3.13 -3.85 -8.15
N ILE A 171 2.50 -4.19 -7.02
CA ILE A 171 1.05 -4.29 -6.89
C ILE A 171 0.58 -3.43 -5.72
N GLY A 172 -0.49 -2.64 -5.96
CA GLY A 172 -1.12 -1.82 -4.94
C GLY A 172 -2.46 -1.27 -5.37
N ASP A 173 -3.10 -0.51 -4.48
CA ASP A 173 -4.46 -0.04 -4.61
C ASP A 173 -4.57 1.49 -4.74
N SER A 174 -3.44 2.16 -4.99
CA SER A 174 -3.31 3.62 -5.08
C SER A 174 -2.76 4.08 -6.44
N LYS A 175 -2.47 5.37 -6.57
CA LYS A 175 -1.77 5.94 -7.72
C LYS A 175 -0.26 5.75 -7.65
N GLU A 176 0.29 5.45 -6.47
CA GLU A 176 1.73 5.36 -6.25
C GLU A 176 2.35 4.22 -7.06
N GLU A 177 1.70 3.06 -7.12
CA GLU A 177 2.24 1.89 -7.78
C GLU A 177 2.37 2.06 -9.31
N PRO A 178 1.37 2.63 -10.02
CA PRO A 178 1.55 3.02 -11.42
C PRO A 178 2.66 4.05 -11.63
N GLU A 179 2.84 5.01 -10.71
CA GLU A 179 3.93 5.98 -10.76
C GLU A 179 5.30 5.31 -10.57
N LEU A 180 5.43 4.42 -9.60
CA LEU A 180 6.62 3.60 -9.40
C LEU A 180 6.94 2.77 -10.65
N GLY A 181 5.92 2.16 -11.25
CA GLY A 181 6.05 1.37 -12.46
C GLY A 181 6.68 2.18 -13.60
N ARG A 182 6.17 3.38 -13.85
CA ARG A 182 6.69 4.27 -14.90
C ARG A 182 8.12 4.74 -14.63
N HIS A 183 8.42 5.16 -13.39
CA HIS A 183 9.74 5.68 -13.06
C HIS A 183 10.83 4.61 -13.06
N LEU A 184 10.51 3.39 -12.65
CA LEU A 184 11.49 2.31 -12.52
C LEU A 184 11.48 1.32 -13.70
N GLY A 185 10.57 1.50 -14.65
CA GLY A 185 10.41 0.57 -15.78
C GLY A 185 9.89 -0.81 -15.38
N ILE A 186 9.24 -0.95 -14.22
CA ILE A 186 8.70 -2.22 -13.73
C ILE A 186 7.19 -2.31 -14.02
N THR A 187 6.67 -3.54 -14.12
CA THR A 187 5.24 -3.74 -14.32
C THR A 187 4.43 -3.32 -13.09
N SER A 188 3.45 -2.45 -13.29
CA SER A 188 2.52 -2.02 -12.24
C SER A 188 1.17 -2.72 -12.37
N ILE A 189 0.66 -3.23 -11.25
CA ILE A 189 -0.65 -3.90 -11.16
C ILE A 189 -1.50 -3.15 -10.14
N GLY A 190 -2.58 -2.53 -10.62
CA GLY A 190 -3.55 -1.89 -9.76
C GLY A 190 -4.60 -2.89 -9.28
N ILE A 191 -4.87 -2.96 -7.97
CA ILE A 191 -5.93 -3.81 -7.43
C ILE A 191 -7.11 -2.97 -6.95
N THR A 192 -8.30 -3.26 -7.47
CA THR A 192 -9.53 -2.54 -7.09
C THR A 192 -10.03 -2.91 -5.69
N GLY A 193 -10.90 -2.07 -5.11
CA GLY A 193 -11.48 -2.31 -3.78
C GLY A 193 -10.56 -1.94 -2.61
N GLY A 194 -9.53 -1.13 -2.87
CA GLY A 194 -8.65 -0.55 -1.88
C GLY A 194 -9.00 0.91 -1.54
N CYS A 195 -7.98 1.75 -1.34
CA CYS A 195 -8.12 3.11 -0.80
C CYS A 195 -8.69 4.15 -1.77
N ILE A 196 -8.64 3.90 -3.09
CA ILE A 196 -9.26 4.74 -4.11
C ILE A 196 -10.28 3.96 -4.94
N ASN A 197 -11.22 4.67 -5.57
CA ASN A 197 -12.19 4.01 -6.46
C ASN A 197 -11.54 3.55 -7.78
N GLU A 198 -12.18 2.60 -8.45
CA GLU A 198 -11.66 2.00 -9.68
C GLU A 198 -11.41 3.02 -10.79
N ARG A 199 -12.26 4.06 -10.92
CA ARG A 199 -12.09 5.12 -11.92
C ARG A 199 -10.75 5.85 -11.72
N ARG A 200 -10.42 6.21 -10.47
CA ARG A 200 -9.15 6.88 -10.14
C ARG A 200 -7.95 5.96 -10.33
N LEU A 201 -8.10 4.69 -9.96
CA LEU A 201 -7.05 3.68 -10.16
C LEU A 201 -6.74 3.49 -11.64
N ARG A 202 -7.78 3.36 -12.49
CA ARG A 202 -7.60 3.26 -13.95
C ARG A 202 -7.02 4.54 -14.56
N ALA A 203 -7.43 5.71 -14.07
CA ALA A 203 -6.88 7.00 -14.50
C ALA A 203 -5.38 7.17 -14.16
N ALA A 204 -4.87 6.47 -13.14
CA ALA A 204 -3.44 6.41 -12.84
C ALA A 204 -2.63 5.57 -13.84
N ASN A 205 -3.30 4.88 -14.76
CA ASN A 205 -2.74 4.12 -15.86
C ASN A 205 -1.74 3.02 -15.45
N PRO A 206 -2.12 2.06 -14.58
CA PRO A 206 -1.31 0.88 -14.32
C PRO A 206 -1.24 -0.01 -15.57
N ASN A 207 -0.21 -0.85 -15.69
CA ASN A 207 -0.10 -1.82 -16.79
C ASN A 207 -1.26 -2.84 -16.77
N HIS A 208 -1.69 -3.23 -15.58
CA HIS A 208 -2.83 -4.15 -15.41
C HIS A 208 -3.73 -3.67 -14.27
N VAL A 209 -5.04 -3.96 -14.38
CA VAL A 209 -6.01 -3.76 -13.29
C VAL A 209 -6.67 -5.09 -12.99
N ILE A 210 -6.63 -5.47 -11.72
CA ILE A 210 -7.22 -6.71 -11.20
C ILE A 210 -8.22 -6.42 -10.09
N SER A 211 -9.12 -7.37 -9.82
CA SER A 211 -10.08 -7.29 -8.72
C SER A 211 -9.78 -8.28 -7.58
N ALA A 212 -8.90 -9.25 -7.82
CA ALA A 212 -8.49 -10.25 -6.83
C ALA A 212 -7.02 -10.63 -7.05
N LEU A 213 -6.30 -10.85 -5.95
CA LEU A 213 -4.87 -11.16 -5.97
C LEU A 213 -4.47 -12.36 -6.85
N PRO A 214 -5.23 -13.48 -6.92
CA PRO A 214 -4.87 -14.59 -7.80
C PRO A 214 -4.80 -14.26 -9.29
N GLN A 215 -5.48 -13.19 -9.74
CA GLN A 215 -5.40 -12.75 -11.14
C GLN A 215 -3.98 -12.29 -11.52
N THR A 216 -3.17 -11.89 -10.54
CA THR A 216 -1.75 -11.59 -10.74
C THR A 216 -0.99 -12.78 -11.33
N ILE A 217 -1.37 -14.01 -10.98
CA ILE A 217 -0.71 -15.23 -11.47
C ILE A 217 -0.76 -15.30 -13.00
N GLN A 218 -1.91 -15.00 -13.60
CA GLN A 218 -2.02 -15.02 -15.05
C GLN A 218 -1.18 -13.91 -15.70
N VAL A 219 -1.21 -12.70 -15.16
CA VAL A 219 -0.37 -11.58 -15.63
C VAL A 219 1.10 -11.96 -15.62
N LEU A 220 1.57 -12.66 -14.58
CA LEU A 220 2.97 -13.04 -14.44
C LEU A 220 3.36 -14.25 -15.30
N LYS A 221 2.42 -15.17 -15.55
CA LYS A 221 2.64 -16.26 -16.51
C LYS A 221 2.88 -15.70 -17.91
N ASP A 222 2.05 -14.76 -18.33
CA ASP A 222 2.19 -14.12 -19.64
C ASP A 222 3.50 -13.30 -19.72
N LYS A 223 3.84 -12.55 -18.67
CA LYS A 223 5.05 -11.72 -18.60
C LYS A 223 6.35 -12.54 -18.62
N TRP A 224 6.39 -13.63 -17.86
CA TRP A 224 7.62 -14.38 -17.59
C TRP A 224 7.68 -15.75 -18.30
N ALA A 225 6.70 -16.07 -19.13
CA ALA A 225 6.56 -17.35 -19.84
C ALA A 225 6.68 -18.57 -18.88
N LEU A 226 5.91 -18.55 -17.75
CA LEU A 226 5.90 -19.55 -16.69
C LEU A 226 4.71 -20.51 -16.81
#